data_9a99003edcdecb0ea1bdd8b0ec7d9c32
#
_entry.id   9a99003edcdecb0ea1bdd8b0ec7d9c32
#
_cell.length_a   1.000
_cell.length_b   1.000
_cell.length_c   1.000
_cell.angle_alpha   90.00
_cell.angle_beta   90.00
_cell.angle_gamma   90.00
#
_symmetry.space_group_name_H-M   'P 1'
#
loop_
_entity.id
_entity.type
_entity.pdbx_description
1 polymer ?
#
loop_
_entity_poly.entity_id
_entity_poly.type
_entity_poly.pdbx_seq_one_letter_code
_entity_poly.pdbx_strand_id
1 'polypeptide(L)'
;MTRYLPSKRYLWGGLVAWVLAAVSGVFAIQWAPALIAVFLFLASSGFLVFLALRPVVEVRESYLVIGKRAIPWNTIRRVDHTGWFSPLIVRLTLEDANRVGLVYPGDLDSTRGLLRQLRRRSNEALIDGRPYREFWRGTLPAEPEQSILPSPRYRLLRPEDEAEIERLYHQLKTVGRLDQNNSPDEK
;
A
#
# COMPACT_ATOMS: atom_id res chain seq x y z
N MET A 1 8.18 -0.27 16.30
CA MET A 1 8.90 -1.48 15.86
C MET A 1 7.89 -2.61 15.72
N THR A 2 7.69 -3.17 14.53
CA THR A 2 6.73 -4.27 14.29
C THR A 2 7.49 -5.48 13.80
N ARG A 3 7.29 -6.62 14.47
CA ARG A 3 7.97 -7.88 14.16
C ARG A 3 6.97 -8.87 13.59
N TYR A 4 7.27 -9.41 12.41
CA TYR A 4 6.45 -10.36 11.69
C TYR A 4 7.08 -11.75 11.74
N LEU A 5 6.45 -12.67 12.48
CA LEU A 5 6.89 -14.04 12.67
C LEU A 5 6.21 -14.96 11.63
N PRO A 6 6.93 -15.98 11.11
CA PRO A 6 6.32 -17.01 10.29
C PRO A 6 5.20 -17.73 11.05
N SER A 7 4.13 -18.09 10.35
CA SER A 7 3.02 -18.81 10.97
C SER A 7 3.41 -20.25 11.31
N LYS A 8 3.16 -20.66 12.55
CA LYS A 8 3.40 -22.04 13.02
C LYS A 8 2.54 -23.07 12.28
N ARG A 9 1.48 -22.64 11.57
CA ARG A 9 0.59 -23.52 10.78
C ARG A 9 1.33 -24.27 9.68
N TYR A 10 2.38 -23.67 9.11
CA TYR A 10 3.22 -24.32 8.09
C TYR A 10 4.02 -25.50 8.67
N LEU A 11 4.50 -25.41 9.92
CA LEU A 11 5.15 -26.52 10.61
C LEU A 11 4.19 -27.69 10.84
N TRP A 12 2.98 -27.38 11.35
CA TRP A 12 1.97 -28.40 11.56
C TRP A 12 1.52 -29.06 10.24
N GLY A 13 1.31 -28.27 9.18
CA GLY A 13 1.02 -28.80 7.86
C GLY A 13 2.12 -29.70 7.31
N GLY A 14 3.40 -29.33 7.51
CA GLY A 14 4.56 -30.14 7.16
C GLY A 14 4.59 -31.46 7.89
N LEU A 15 4.32 -31.45 9.20
CA LEU A 15 4.28 -32.66 10.02
C LEU A 15 3.15 -33.60 9.59
N VAL A 16 1.95 -33.07 9.33
CA VAL A 16 0.82 -33.88 8.83
C VAL A 16 1.16 -34.51 7.47
N ALA A 17 1.74 -33.74 6.56
CA ALA A 17 2.16 -34.26 5.25
C ALA A 17 3.23 -35.33 5.38
N TRP A 18 4.15 -35.22 6.35
CA TRP A 18 5.15 -36.24 6.62
C TRP A 18 4.52 -37.52 7.14
N VAL A 19 3.55 -37.44 8.06
CA VAL A 19 2.81 -38.60 8.56
C VAL A 19 2.05 -39.30 7.44
N LEU A 20 1.40 -38.51 6.54
CA LEU A 20 0.70 -39.06 5.38
C LEU A 20 1.68 -39.77 4.41
N ALA A 21 2.88 -39.23 4.25
CA ALA A 21 3.93 -39.88 3.45
C ALA A 21 4.30 -41.25 4.06
N ALA A 22 4.48 -41.31 5.39
CA ALA A 22 4.79 -42.57 6.08
C ALA A 22 3.68 -43.62 5.93
N VAL A 23 2.42 -43.21 6.11
CA VAL A 23 1.25 -44.08 5.92
C VAL A 23 1.18 -44.58 4.47
N SER A 24 1.34 -43.67 3.50
CA SER A 24 1.37 -44.04 2.08
C SER A 24 2.51 -45.00 1.74
N GLY A 25 3.66 -44.86 2.43
CA GLY A 25 4.81 -45.76 2.28
C GLY A 25 4.50 -47.20 2.70
N VAL A 26 3.72 -47.39 3.78
CA VAL A 26 3.25 -48.71 4.21
C VAL A 26 2.35 -49.35 3.15
N PHE A 27 1.41 -48.56 2.58
CA PHE A 27 0.55 -49.06 1.48
C PHE A 27 1.29 -49.32 0.21
N ALA A 28 2.41 -48.64 -0.07
CA ALA A 28 3.24 -48.84 -1.25
C ALA A 28 3.89 -50.25 -1.30
N ILE A 29 4.03 -50.91 -0.16
CA ILE A 29 4.54 -52.28 -0.09
C ILE A 29 3.59 -53.25 -0.83
N GLN A 30 2.27 -53.00 -0.72
CA GLN A 30 1.24 -53.85 -1.33
C GLN A 30 0.77 -53.34 -2.71
N TRP A 31 0.87 -52.04 -2.92
CA TRP A 31 0.38 -51.37 -4.12
C TRP A 31 1.34 -50.29 -4.60
N ALA A 32 2.18 -50.65 -5.59
CA ALA A 32 3.24 -49.80 -6.10
C ALA A 32 2.82 -48.40 -6.53
N PRO A 33 1.62 -48.13 -7.10
CA PRO A 33 1.20 -46.75 -7.41
C PRO A 33 1.13 -45.80 -6.21
N ALA A 34 1.03 -46.33 -4.97
CA ALA A 34 1.07 -45.50 -3.75
C ALA A 34 2.42 -44.77 -3.55
N LEU A 35 3.50 -45.20 -4.23
CA LEU A 35 4.77 -44.47 -4.23
C LEU A 35 4.64 -43.05 -4.75
N ILE A 36 3.74 -42.81 -5.71
CA ILE A 36 3.50 -41.45 -6.21
C ILE A 36 3.00 -40.54 -5.06
N ALA A 37 2.09 -41.03 -4.24
CA ALA A 37 1.58 -40.30 -3.08
C ALA A 37 2.70 -40.01 -2.06
N VAL A 38 3.59 -40.97 -1.82
CA VAL A 38 4.75 -40.80 -0.94
C VAL A 38 5.59 -39.62 -1.40
N PHE A 39 5.97 -39.59 -2.69
CA PHE A 39 6.78 -38.49 -3.25
C PHE A 39 6.06 -37.15 -3.15
N LEU A 40 4.76 -37.09 -3.45
CA LEU A 40 3.97 -35.86 -3.36
C LEU A 40 3.90 -35.34 -1.93
N PHE A 41 3.65 -36.20 -0.95
CA PHE A 41 3.59 -35.80 0.45
C PHE A 41 4.97 -35.39 1.00
N LEU A 42 6.05 -36.10 0.62
CA LEU A 42 7.40 -35.70 1.01
C LEU A 42 7.79 -34.35 0.39
N ALA A 43 7.51 -34.11 -0.89
CA ALA A 43 7.76 -32.84 -1.54
C ALA A 43 6.96 -31.71 -0.89
N SER A 44 5.67 -31.94 -0.58
CA SER A 44 4.79 -30.99 0.12
C SER A 44 5.30 -30.69 1.52
N SER A 45 5.68 -31.72 2.29
CA SER A 45 6.25 -31.58 3.62
C SER A 45 7.53 -30.74 3.60
N GLY A 46 8.48 -31.08 2.71
CA GLY A 46 9.72 -30.33 2.54
C GLY A 46 9.48 -28.87 2.19
N PHE A 47 8.54 -28.58 1.30
CA PHE A 47 8.15 -27.22 0.94
C PHE A 47 7.54 -26.43 2.11
N LEU A 48 6.64 -27.04 2.88
CA LEU A 48 6.01 -26.40 4.04
C LEU A 48 7.04 -26.11 5.14
N VAL A 49 7.96 -27.05 5.42
CA VAL A 49 9.06 -26.86 6.36
C VAL A 49 9.99 -25.74 5.88
N PHE A 50 10.33 -25.72 4.59
CA PHE A 50 11.14 -24.65 4.01
C PHE A 50 10.50 -23.26 4.19
N LEU A 51 9.18 -23.14 4.01
CA LEU A 51 8.46 -21.91 4.29
C LEU A 51 8.49 -21.55 5.77
N ALA A 52 8.29 -22.53 6.66
CA ALA A 52 8.28 -22.31 8.11
C ALA A 52 9.64 -21.85 8.66
N LEU A 53 10.74 -22.25 8.02
CA LEU A 53 12.10 -21.87 8.38
C LEU A 53 12.54 -20.52 7.81
N ARG A 54 11.65 -19.80 7.12
CA ARG A 54 11.97 -18.47 6.59
C ARG A 54 12.28 -17.48 7.71
N PRO A 55 13.22 -16.55 7.47
CA PRO A 55 13.64 -15.59 8.46
C PRO A 55 12.51 -14.63 8.83
N VAL A 56 12.56 -14.16 10.08
CA VAL A 56 11.66 -13.14 10.61
C VAL A 56 11.87 -11.82 9.87
N VAL A 57 10.78 -11.10 9.64
CA VAL A 57 10.79 -9.77 9.04
C VAL A 57 10.49 -8.75 10.13
N GLU A 58 11.39 -7.78 10.32
CA GLU A 58 11.20 -6.68 11.25
C GLU A 58 11.11 -5.36 10.48
N VAL A 59 10.04 -4.63 10.73
CA VAL A 59 9.83 -3.29 10.18
C VAL A 59 10.20 -2.27 11.23
N ARG A 60 11.30 -1.54 10.99
CA ARG A 60 11.76 -0.43 11.82
C ARG A 60 11.49 0.91 11.12
N GLU A 61 11.67 2.01 11.82
CA GLU A 61 11.39 3.34 11.26
C GLU A 61 12.30 3.70 10.10
N SER A 62 13.59 3.41 10.23
CA SER A 62 14.62 3.80 9.27
C SER A 62 15.03 2.69 8.31
N TYR A 63 14.74 1.44 8.62
CA TYR A 63 15.17 0.28 7.83
C TYR A 63 14.26 -0.95 7.99
N LEU A 64 14.30 -1.83 7.00
CA LEU A 64 13.68 -3.14 6.97
C LEU A 64 14.73 -4.20 7.29
N VAL A 65 14.44 -5.11 8.21
CA VAL A 65 15.31 -6.26 8.51
C VAL A 65 14.69 -7.54 7.99
N ILE A 66 15.42 -8.26 7.16
CA ILE A 66 15.05 -9.59 6.65
C ILE A 66 16.11 -10.58 7.13
N GLY A 67 15.81 -11.30 8.20
CA GLY A 67 16.76 -12.17 8.85
C GLY A 67 17.97 -11.41 9.41
N LYS A 68 19.12 -11.50 8.74
CA LYS A 68 20.37 -10.81 9.13
C LYS A 68 20.66 -9.55 8.30
N ARG A 69 19.85 -9.27 7.26
CA ARG A 69 20.07 -8.12 6.38
C ARG A 69 19.21 -6.94 6.82
N ALA A 70 19.84 -5.80 7.06
CA ALA A 70 19.18 -4.53 7.28
C ALA A 70 19.20 -3.74 5.95
N ILE A 71 18.04 -3.29 5.48
CA ILE A 71 17.85 -2.56 4.22
C ILE A 71 17.24 -1.21 4.59
N PRO A 72 17.94 -0.08 4.41
CA PRO A 72 17.38 1.24 4.61
C PRO A 72 16.24 1.52 3.62
N TRP A 73 15.21 2.25 4.05
CA TRP A 73 14.04 2.54 3.19
C TRP A 73 14.39 3.40 1.98
N ASN A 74 15.35 4.31 2.13
CA ASN A 74 15.82 5.20 1.05
C ASN A 74 16.55 4.46 -0.08
N THR A 75 17.07 3.25 0.17
CA THR A 75 17.74 2.45 -0.87
C THR A 75 16.75 1.61 -1.70
N ILE A 76 15.50 1.53 -1.29
CA ILE A 76 14.48 0.76 -2.01
C ILE A 76 13.92 1.62 -3.14
N ARG A 77 14.17 1.23 -4.38
CA ARG A 77 13.70 1.92 -5.59
C ARG A 77 12.43 1.31 -6.18
N ARG A 78 12.18 0.04 -5.90
CA ARG A 78 10.99 -0.62 -6.43
C ARG A 78 10.50 -1.74 -5.50
N VAL A 79 9.17 -1.83 -5.36
CA VAL A 79 8.46 -2.84 -4.57
C VAL A 79 7.43 -3.49 -5.47
N ASP A 80 7.69 -4.71 -5.92
CA ASP A 80 6.78 -5.48 -6.77
C ASP A 80 6.14 -6.61 -5.97
N HIS A 81 4.82 -6.63 -5.94
CA HIS A 81 4.04 -7.71 -5.35
C HIS A 81 3.64 -8.71 -6.43
N THR A 82 3.91 -9.99 -6.22
CA THR A 82 3.63 -11.06 -7.20
C THR A 82 2.17 -11.53 -7.23
N GLY A 83 1.28 -10.90 -6.44
CA GLY A 83 -0.13 -11.30 -6.32
C GLY A 83 -0.39 -12.41 -5.30
N TRP A 84 0.64 -13.10 -4.79
CA TRP A 84 0.50 -14.15 -3.79
C TRP A 84 0.48 -13.56 -2.37
N PHE A 85 -0.58 -13.85 -1.61
CA PHE A 85 -0.74 -13.38 -0.23
C PHE A 85 -0.35 -14.40 0.83
N SER A 86 -0.34 -15.67 0.52
CA SER A 86 0.05 -16.73 1.47
C SER A 86 0.74 -17.88 0.71
N PRO A 87 2.07 -17.91 0.73
CA PRO A 87 3.03 -16.97 1.32
C PRO A 87 3.09 -15.63 0.57
N LEU A 88 3.35 -14.53 1.28
CA LEU A 88 3.59 -13.24 0.64
C LEU A 88 4.94 -13.26 -0.07
N ILE A 89 4.92 -12.96 -1.35
CA ILE A 89 6.14 -12.86 -2.16
C ILE A 89 6.24 -11.44 -2.71
N VAL A 90 7.26 -10.71 -2.25
CA VAL A 90 7.57 -9.34 -2.68
C VAL A 90 8.99 -9.30 -3.21
N ARG A 91 9.19 -8.65 -4.33
CA ARG A 91 10.52 -8.36 -4.90
C ARG A 91 10.85 -6.91 -4.61
N LEU A 92 11.95 -6.70 -3.88
CA LEU A 92 12.50 -5.39 -3.61
C LEU A 92 13.68 -5.16 -4.55
N THR A 93 13.66 -4.09 -5.33
CA THR A 93 14.82 -3.67 -6.12
C THR A 93 15.44 -2.50 -5.40
N LEU A 94 16.73 -2.64 -5.08
CA LEU A 94 17.53 -1.63 -4.40
C LEU A 94 18.18 -0.67 -5.41
N GLU A 95 18.75 0.41 -4.92
CA GLU A 95 19.49 1.40 -5.72
C GLU A 95 20.65 0.78 -6.52
N ASP A 96 21.35 -0.18 -5.92
CA ASP A 96 22.45 -0.94 -6.57
C ASP A 96 21.96 -1.93 -7.64
N ALA A 97 20.72 -1.83 -8.11
CA ALA A 97 20.07 -2.80 -8.98
C ALA A 97 19.98 -4.23 -8.39
N ASN A 98 20.42 -4.45 -7.15
CA ASN A 98 20.28 -5.71 -6.45
C ASN A 98 18.81 -6.02 -6.18
N ARG A 99 18.40 -7.25 -6.43
CA ARG A 99 17.04 -7.74 -6.18
C ARG A 99 17.01 -8.59 -4.94
N VAL A 100 16.19 -8.22 -3.97
CA VAL A 100 15.97 -8.97 -2.73
C VAL A 100 14.55 -9.53 -2.75
N GLY A 101 14.43 -10.85 -2.74
CA GLY A 101 13.15 -11.54 -2.62
C GLY A 101 12.75 -11.65 -1.15
N LEU A 102 11.63 -11.08 -0.78
CA LEU A 102 10.99 -11.25 0.51
C LEU A 102 9.92 -12.32 0.38
N VAL A 103 10.07 -13.44 1.10
CA VAL A 103 9.05 -14.49 1.21
C VAL A 103 8.63 -14.57 2.67
N TYR A 104 7.39 -14.18 2.93
CA TYR A 104 6.82 -14.18 4.28
C TYR A 104 5.62 -15.12 4.38
N PRO A 105 5.75 -16.26 5.07
CA PRO A 105 4.67 -17.22 5.29
C PRO A 105 3.86 -16.84 6.54
N GLY A 106 3.09 -15.77 6.44
CA GLY A 106 2.22 -15.28 7.50
C GLY A 106 0.75 -15.59 7.26
N ASP A 107 -0.08 -15.25 8.26
CA ASP A 107 -1.52 -15.21 8.11
C ASP A 107 -1.93 -14.04 7.22
N LEU A 108 -3.11 -14.11 6.60
CA LEU A 108 -3.60 -13.10 5.65
C LEU A 108 -3.59 -11.68 6.22
N ASP A 109 -3.96 -11.51 7.49
CA ASP A 109 -4.00 -10.19 8.14
C ASP A 109 -2.59 -9.63 8.37
N SER A 110 -1.67 -10.47 8.88
CA SER A 110 -0.26 -10.13 9.05
C SER A 110 0.39 -9.79 7.71
N THR A 111 0.08 -10.55 6.67
CA THR A 111 0.55 -10.37 5.30
C THR A 111 0.09 -9.04 4.70
N ARG A 112 -1.21 -8.73 4.82
CA ARG A 112 -1.77 -7.44 4.38
C ARG A 112 -1.18 -6.28 5.17
N GLY A 113 -1.01 -6.46 6.48
CA GLY A 113 -0.36 -5.48 7.36
C GLY A 113 1.08 -5.19 6.94
N LEU A 114 1.88 -6.23 6.72
CA LEU A 114 3.27 -6.12 6.26
C LEU A 114 3.35 -5.43 4.89
N LEU A 115 2.55 -5.87 3.92
CA LEU A 115 2.53 -5.28 2.57
C LEU A 115 2.14 -3.79 2.61
N ARG A 116 1.13 -3.43 3.43
CA ARG A 116 0.74 -2.04 3.62
C ARG A 116 1.86 -1.20 4.23
N GLN A 117 2.57 -1.73 5.23
CA GLN A 117 3.71 -1.04 5.84
C GLN A 117 4.87 -0.88 4.86
N LEU A 118 5.21 -1.92 4.09
CA LEU A 118 6.22 -1.86 3.05
C LEU A 118 5.91 -0.75 2.04
N ARG A 119 4.69 -0.74 1.50
CA ARG A 119 4.25 0.28 0.54
C ARG A 119 4.24 1.69 1.13
N ARG A 120 3.82 1.83 2.39
CA ARG A 120 3.73 3.14 3.06
C ARG A 120 5.08 3.75 3.40
N ARG A 121 6.08 2.91 3.71
CA ARG A 121 7.42 3.39 4.10
C ARG A 121 8.36 3.59 2.92
N SER A 122 8.08 3.00 1.78
CA SER A 122 8.87 3.16 0.55
C SER A 122 8.39 4.37 -0.27
N ASN A 123 8.53 5.58 0.29
CA ASN A 123 7.98 6.81 -0.29
C ASN A 123 8.63 7.19 -1.64
N GLU A 124 9.86 6.77 -1.87
CA GLU A 124 10.63 7.06 -3.09
C GLU A 124 10.58 5.91 -4.10
N ALA A 125 9.96 4.79 -3.72
CA ALA A 125 9.91 3.61 -4.56
C ALA A 125 8.72 3.60 -5.52
N LEU A 126 8.91 2.92 -6.66
CA LEU A 126 7.83 2.51 -7.53
C LEU A 126 7.09 1.32 -6.89
N ILE A 127 5.78 1.45 -6.67
CA ILE A 127 4.94 0.41 -6.10
C ILE A 127 4.19 -0.27 -7.25
N ASP A 128 4.46 -1.56 -7.48
CA ASP A 128 3.85 -2.34 -8.56
C ASP A 128 3.94 -1.62 -9.94
N GLY A 129 5.06 -0.94 -10.17
CA GLY A 129 5.33 -0.19 -11.39
C GLY A 129 4.73 1.23 -11.46
N ARG A 130 4.03 1.68 -10.42
CA ARG A 130 3.45 3.03 -10.33
C ARG A 130 4.19 3.90 -9.33
N PRO A 131 4.34 5.21 -9.57
CA PRO A 131 4.90 6.13 -8.60
C PRO A 131 4.09 6.13 -7.29
N TYR A 132 4.76 6.26 -6.15
CA TYR A 132 4.13 6.27 -4.83
C TYR A 132 2.89 7.19 -4.73
N ARG A 133 2.99 8.40 -5.28
CA ARG A 133 1.90 9.39 -5.25
C ARG A 133 0.68 8.94 -6.05
N GLU A 134 0.89 8.33 -7.20
CA GLU A 134 -0.18 7.84 -8.06
C GLU A 134 -0.86 6.61 -7.47
N PHE A 135 -0.07 5.69 -6.89
CA PHE A 135 -0.58 4.50 -6.23
C PHE A 135 -1.56 4.85 -5.10
N TRP A 136 -1.23 5.82 -4.27
CA TRP A 136 -2.08 6.23 -3.15
C TRP A 136 -3.24 7.13 -3.57
N ARG A 137 -3.12 7.94 -4.63
CA ARG A 137 -4.25 8.68 -5.19
C ARG A 137 -5.37 7.76 -5.68
N GLY A 138 -5.05 6.62 -6.27
CA GLY A 138 -6.05 5.62 -6.69
C GLY A 138 -6.70 4.86 -5.54
N THR A 139 -6.13 4.91 -4.33
CA THR A 139 -6.61 4.17 -3.13
C THR A 139 -7.30 5.09 -2.12
N LEU A 140 -7.00 6.36 -2.14
CA LEU A 140 -7.82 7.37 -1.47
C LEU A 140 -9.16 7.39 -2.22
N PRO A 141 -10.32 7.38 -1.50
CA PRO A 141 -11.57 7.77 -2.15
C PRO A 141 -11.24 9.08 -2.85
N ALA A 142 -11.43 9.12 -4.16
CA ALA A 142 -11.10 10.26 -4.96
C ALA A 142 -11.55 11.46 -4.14
N GLU A 143 -10.58 12.17 -3.56
CA GLU A 143 -10.81 13.54 -3.16
C GLU A 143 -11.45 14.09 -4.42
N PRO A 144 -12.74 14.50 -4.36
CA PRO A 144 -13.39 14.90 -5.59
C PRO A 144 -12.34 15.80 -6.20
N GLU A 145 -11.76 15.34 -7.34
CA GLU A 145 -11.07 16.31 -8.18
C GLU A 145 -11.97 17.50 -8.01
N GLN A 146 -11.45 18.56 -7.39
CA GLN A 146 -12.07 19.83 -7.61
C GLN A 146 -11.96 19.94 -9.11
N SER A 147 -12.85 19.16 -9.72
CA SER A 147 -13.37 19.42 -11.00
C SER A 147 -13.52 20.89 -10.87
N ILE A 148 -12.65 21.64 -11.54
CA ILE A 148 -12.96 22.99 -11.92
C ILE A 148 -14.21 22.77 -12.77
N LEU A 149 -15.30 22.45 -12.09
CA LEU A 149 -16.62 22.63 -12.61
C LEU A 149 -16.54 24.07 -13.03
N PRO A 150 -16.60 24.36 -14.34
CA PRO A 150 -16.69 25.73 -14.76
C PRO A 150 -17.77 26.28 -13.86
N SER A 151 -17.35 27.17 -12.94
CA SER A 151 -18.19 27.68 -11.85
C SER A 151 -19.55 27.87 -12.46
N PRO A 152 -20.58 27.16 -11.95
CA PRO A 152 -21.86 27.15 -12.61
C PRO A 152 -22.14 28.60 -12.91
N ARG A 153 -22.15 28.95 -14.18
CA ARG A 153 -22.54 30.28 -14.63
C ARG A 153 -24.04 30.40 -14.37
N TYR A 154 -24.42 30.18 -13.12
CA TYR A 154 -25.68 30.72 -12.66
C TYR A 154 -25.46 32.22 -12.71
N ARG A 155 -26.01 32.86 -13.69
CA ARG A 155 -26.31 34.27 -13.56
C ARG A 155 -27.21 34.38 -12.34
N LEU A 156 -26.55 34.56 -11.16
CA LEU A 156 -27.23 34.78 -9.88
C LEU A 156 -28.04 36.07 -9.92
N LEU A 157 -27.72 36.93 -10.87
CA LEU A 157 -28.38 38.20 -11.10
C LEU A 157 -29.06 38.16 -12.48
N ARG A 158 -30.30 38.54 -12.54
CA ARG A 158 -30.96 38.85 -13.77
C ARG A 158 -30.31 40.10 -14.36
N PRO A 159 -30.30 40.29 -15.71
CA PRO A 159 -29.70 41.46 -16.32
C PRO A 159 -30.33 42.79 -15.81
N GLU A 160 -31.54 42.72 -15.27
CA GLU A 160 -32.26 43.82 -14.62
C GLU A 160 -31.63 44.17 -13.27
N ASP A 161 -31.22 43.16 -12.48
CA ASP A 161 -30.60 43.32 -11.17
C ASP A 161 -29.15 43.85 -11.30
N GLU A 162 -28.42 43.49 -12.38
CA GLU A 162 -27.08 44.01 -12.68
C GLU A 162 -27.13 45.56 -12.89
N ALA A 163 -28.12 46.05 -13.62
CA ALA A 163 -28.29 47.48 -13.84
C ALA A 163 -28.64 48.27 -12.58
N GLU A 164 -29.38 47.63 -11.68
CA GLU A 164 -29.75 48.25 -10.40
C GLU A 164 -28.55 48.31 -9.43
N ILE A 165 -27.75 47.24 -9.36
CA ILE A 165 -26.53 47.19 -8.57
C ILE A 165 -25.52 48.22 -9.06
N GLU A 166 -25.37 48.38 -10.36
CA GLU A 166 -24.44 49.35 -10.95
C GLU A 166 -24.87 50.81 -10.63
N ARG A 167 -26.16 51.08 -10.68
CA ARG A 167 -26.70 52.37 -10.21
C ARG A 167 -26.44 52.62 -8.71
N LEU A 168 -26.68 51.63 -7.87
CA LEU A 168 -26.42 51.73 -6.43
C LEU A 168 -24.92 51.93 -6.14
N TYR A 169 -24.07 51.21 -6.86
CA TYR A 169 -22.62 51.37 -6.72
C TYR A 169 -22.16 52.78 -7.12
N HIS A 170 -22.68 53.35 -8.19
CA HIS A 170 -22.38 54.71 -8.60
C HIS A 170 -22.91 55.74 -7.58
N GLN A 171 -24.08 55.53 -7.01
CA GLN A 171 -24.63 56.40 -5.98
C GLN A 171 -23.74 56.37 -4.69
N LEU A 172 -23.37 55.19 -4.20
CA LEU A 172 -22.47 55.02 -3.06
C LEU A 172 -21.11 55.69 -3.30
N LYS A 173 -20.55 55.55 -4.49
CA LYS A 173 -19.29 56.16 -4.85
C LYS A 173 -19.38 57.67 -4.90
N THR A 174 -20.51 58.25 -5.25
CA THR A 174 -20.73 59.69 -5.27
C THR A 174 -20.92 60.23 -3.87
N VAL A 175 -21.68 59.56 -2.99
CA VAL A 175 -21.87 59.92 -1.59
C VAL A 175 -20.56 59.79 -0.80
N GLY A 176 -19.81 58.72 -0.95
CA GLY A 176 -18.50 58.56 -0.31
C GLY A 176 -17.44 59.59 -0.73
N ARG A 177 -17.61 60.25 -1.88
CA ARG A 177 -16.74 61.33 -2.32
C ARG A 177 -17.13 62.69 -1.70
N LEU A 178 -18.36 62.88 -1.31
CA LEU A 178 -18.83 64.05 -0.66
C LEU A 178 -18.38 64.17 0.78
N ASP A 179 -18.26 63.05 1.50
CA ASP A 179 -17.81 63.06 2.90
C ASP A 179 -16.28 63.31 3.03
N GLN A 180 -15.48 63.07 2.02
CA GLN A 180 -14.05 63.30 2.06
C GLN A 180 -13.65 64.79 1.90
N ASN A 181 -14.60 65.63 1.45
CA ASN A 181 -14.33 67.06 1.21
C ASN A 181 -14.88 67.96 2.30
N ASN A 182 -15.46 67.39 3.36
CA ASN A 182 -16.10 68.15 4.44
C ASN A 182 -15.45 67.88 5.81
N SER A 183 -14.14 67.72 5.85
CA SER A 183 -13.40 67.82 7.10
C SER A 183 -13.20 69.31 7.41
N PRO A 184 -13.82 69.86 8.46
CA PRO A 184 -13.54 71.20 8.89
C PRO A 184 -12.12 71.20 9.48
N ASP A 185 -11.26 72.06 8.97
CA ASP A 185 -10.01 72.43 9.59
C ASP A 185 -10.25 72.98 10.99
N GLU A 186 -10.01 72.16 12.02
CA GLU A 186 -9.89 72.60 13.40
C GLU A 186 -8.48 73.17 13.63
N LYS A 187 -8.48 74.50 13.85
CA LYS A 187 -7.35 75.20 14.37
C LYS A 187 -7.00 74.79 15.78
#